data_e76eb5af21000c796a36750492e40822
#
_entry.id   e76eb5af21000c796a36750492e40822
#
_cell.length_a   1.000
_cell.length_b   1.000
_cell.length_c   1.000
_cell.angle_alpha   90.00
_cell.angle_beta   90.00
_cell.angle_gamma   90.00
#
_symmetry.space_group_name_H-M   'P 1'
#
loop_
_entity.id
_entity.type
_entity.pdbx_description
1 polymer ?
#
loop_
_entity_poly.entity_id
_entity_poly.type
_entity_poly.pdbx_seq_one_letter_code
_entity_poly.pdbx_strand_id
1 'polypeptide(L)'
;MILERGNMWDAFGKGIFMITTNPIQRKDGAVVMGRGIALQAKTRFPQLPYDFGKILTQNFQQGTTKYAGLIGKYSVHEIPIWYFMVKSHWANHADLYIISESIKDLAETLKNPQVRIDLNFPGIGNGKLKREEVLPLLEQLPDNIHIWE
;
A
#
# COMPACT_ATOMS: atom_id res chain seq x y z
N MET A 1 -4.85 4.60 -15.14
CA MET A 1 -4.07 3.48 -14.59
C MET A 1 -3.99 2.34 -15.61
N ILE A 2 -3.01 1.49 -15.46
CA ILE A 2 -2.81 0.34 -16.32
C ILE A 2 -3.04 -0.92 -15.49
N LEU A 3 -3.89 -1.83 -15.98
CA LEU A 3 -4.09 -3.13 -15.33
C LEU A 3 -2.99 -4.10 -15.74
N GLU A 4 -2.42 -4.78 -14.75
CA GLU A 4 -1.40 -5.79 -14.94
C GLU A 4 -1.88 -7.12 -14.36
N ARG A 5 -1.41 -8.22 -14.93
CA ARG A 5 -1.67 -9.56 -14.41
C ARG A 5 -0.37 -10.31 -14.21
N GLY A 6 -0.33 -11.13 -13.17
CA GLY A 6 0.84 -11.94 -12.87
C GLY A 6 1.39 -11.67 -11.48
N ASN A 7 2.68 -11.89 -11.30
CA ASN A 7 3.34 -11.70 -10.03
C ASN A 7 3.88 -10.26 -9.93
N MET A 8 3.29 -9.48 -9.03
CA MET A 8 3.68 -8.08 -8.85
C MET A 8 5.15 -7.93 -8.45
N TRP A 9 5.75 -8.93 -7.80
CA TRP A 9 7.16 -8.89 -7.44
C TRP A 9 8.09 -8.83 -8.65
N ASP A 10 7.63 -9.20 -9.84
CA ASP A 10 8.40 -9.02 -11.07
C ASP A 10 8.64 -7.54 -11.41
N ALA A 11 7.80 -6.65 -10.86
CA ALA A 11 7.96 -5.20 -11.02
C ALA A 11 8.80 -4.56 -9.91
N PHE A 12 9.21 -5.32 -8.89
CA PHE A 12 10.00 -4.78 -7.79
C PHE A 12 11.34 -4.27 -8.29
N GLY A 13 11.60 -2.97 -8.09
CA GLY A 13 12.80 -2.31 -8.59
C GLY A 13 12.58 -1.43 -9.81
N LYS A 14 11.39 -1.45 -10.42
CA LYS A 14 11.08 -0.59 -11.56
C LYS A 14 10.65 0.82 -11.16
N GLY A 15 10.29 1.03 -9.91
CA GLY A 15 9.84 2.30 -9.37
C GLY A 15 9.40 2.14 -7.93
N ILE A 16 8.32 2.81 -7.56
CA ILE A 16 7.73 2.68 -6.23
C ILE A 16 6.88 1.41 -6.17
N PHE A 17 7.15 0.59 -5.16
CA PHE A 17 6.40 -0.64 -4.90
C PHE A 17 5.44 -0.39 -3.75
N MET A 18 4.14 -0.35 -4.04
CA MET A 18 3.12 0.03 -3.07
C MET A 18 2.27 -1.17 -2.70
N ILE A 19 2.08 -1.39 -1.39
CA ILE A 19 1.38 -2.58 -0.88
C ILE A 19 0.15 -2.17 -0.07
N THR A 20 -0.93 -2.93 -0.20
CA THR A 20 -2.14 -2.72 0.60
C THR A 20 -1.91 -3.18 2.03
N THR A 21 -2.38 -2.39 2.99
CA THR A 21 -2.11 -2.58 4.41
C THR A 21 -3.29 -2.15 5.28
N ASN A 22 -3.14 -2.44 6.60
CA ASN A 22 -3.95 -1.87 7.68
C ASN A 22 -3.00 -1.13 8.65
N PRO A 23 -3.52 -0.29 9.60
CA PRO A 23 -2.67 0.50 10.49
C PRO A 23 -2.42 -0.14 11.85
N ILE A 24 -2.89 -1.35 12.12
CA ILE A 24 -2.86 -1.92 13.47
C ILE A 24 -1.46 -2.40 13.83
N GLN A 25 -0.95 -1.93 14.96
CA GLN A 25 0.36 -2.30 15.49
C GLN A 25 0.24 -3.36 16.59
N ARG A 26 1.19 -4.27 16.61
CA ARG A 26 1.40 -5.20 17.72
C ARG A 26 2.03 -4.45 18.90
N LYS A 27 2.11 -5.11 20.07
CA LYS A 27 2.73 -4.51 21.28
C LYS A 27 4.20 -4.13 21.05
N ASP A 28 4.91 -4.86 20.19
CA ASP A 28 6.30 -4.58 19.86
C ASP A 28 6.47 -3.47 18.82
N GLY A 29 5.39 -2.85 18.38
CA GLY A 29 5.38 -1.75 17.42
C GLY A 29 5.23 -2.16 15.97
N ALA A 30 5.40 -3.43 15.64
CA ALA A 30 5.27 -3.90 14.27
C ALA A 30 3.82 -3.83 13.80
N VAL A 31 3.61 -3.40 12.56
CA VAL A 31 2.27 -3.43 11.94
C VAL A 31 1.91 -4.88 11.61
N VAL A 32 0.65 -5.25 11.81
CA VAL A 32 0.13 -6.57 11.47
C VAL A 32 0.13 -6.74 9.94
N MET A 33 0.92 -7.67 9.44
CA MET A 33 1.08 -7.96 8.01
C MET A 33 0.98 -9.48 7.81
N GLY A 34 -0.23 -9.99 7.99
CA GLY A 34 -0.47 -11.43 8.12
C GLY A 34 -1.03 -12.12 6.89
N ARG A 35 -1.35 -11.40 5.82
CA ARG A 35 -1.98 -11.97 4.62
C ARG A 35 -1.55 -11.24 3.35
N GLY A 36 -1.68 -11.91 2.20
CA GLY A 36 -1.49 -11.35 0.88
C GLY A 36 -0.12 -10.72 0.65
N ILE A 37 -0.10 -9.62 -0.08
CA ILE A 37 1.15 -8.92 -0.43
C ILE A 37 1.90 -8.42 0.81
N ALA A 38 1.18 -8.02 1.85
CA ALA A 38 1.79 -7.56 3.09
C ALA A 38 2.59 -8.67 3.78
N LEU A 39 2.04 -9.88 3.84
CA LEU A 39 2.77 -11.03 4.37
C LEU A 39 4.00 -11.37 3.53
N GLN A 40 3.88 -11.29 2.20
CA GLN A 40 5.01 -11.53 1.30
C GLN A 40 6.12 -10.50 1.53
N ALA A 41 5.76 -9.22 1.70
CA ALA A 41 6.73 -8.16 1.98
C ALA A 41 7.42 -8.36 3.32
N LYS A 42 6.66 -8.70 4.37
CA LYS A 42 7.21 -9.02 5.70
C LYS A 42 8.19 -10.20 5.63
N THR A 43 7.86 -11.23 4.88
CA THR A 43 8.70 -12.42 4.74
C THR A 43 10.02 -12.08 4.05
N ARG A 44 9.98 -11.22 3.03
CA ARG A 44 11.17 -10.77 2.30
C ARG A 44 12.01 -9.78 3.12
N PHE A 45 11.35 -8.91 3.87
CA PHE A 45 11.99 -7.81 4.62
C PHE A 45 11.45 -7.79 6.06
N PRO A 46 12.02 -8.61 6.95
CA PRO A 46 11.50 -8.74 8.34
C PRO A 46 11.49 -7.44 9.14
N GLN A 47 12.32 -6.46 8.78
CA GLN A 47 12.35 -5.15 9.44
C GLN A 47 11.17 -4.25 9.00
N LEU A 48 10.58 -4.52 7.84
CA LEU A 48 9.57 -3.64 7.23
C LEU A 48 8.36 -3.37 8.14
N PRO A 49 7.76 -4.36 8.83
CA PRO A 49 6.63 -4.08 9.73
C PRO A 49 6.99 -3.12 10.86
N TYR A 50 8.22 -3.15 11.36
CA TYR A 50 8.70 -2.26 12.42
C TYR A 50 8.94 -0.84 11.89
N ASP A 51 9.52 -0.72 10.70
CA ASP A 51 9.71 0.57 10.03
C ASP A 51 8.37 1.25 9.77
N PHE A 52 7.39 0.47 9.33
CA PHE A 52 6.03 0.96 9.11
C PHE A 52 5.39 1.43 10.42
N GLY A 53 5.54 0.65 11.49
CA GLY A 53 5.07 1.03 12.81
C GLY A 53 5.62 2.38 13.29
N LYS A 54 6.90 2.63 13.07
CA LYS A 54 7.53 3.91 13.41
C LYS A 54 6.92 5.07 12.64
N ILE A 55 6.67 4.90 11.35
CA ILE A 55 6.03 5.93 10.51
C ILE A 55 4.63 6.26 11.04
N LEU A 56 3.83 5.25 11.35
CA LEU A 56 2.47 5.46 11.88
C LEU A 56 2.50 6.15 13.24
N THR A 57 3.42 5.78 14.12
CA THR A 57 3.57 6.42 15.43
C THR A 57 3.94 7.89 15.28
N GLN A 58 4.87 8.22 14.40
CA GLN A 58 5.26 9.60 14.12
C GLN A 58 4.09 10.42 13.57
N ASN A 59 3.32 9.86 12.64
CA ASN A 59 2.15 10.52 12.08
C ASN A 59 1.12 10.81 13.18
N PHE A 60 0.87 9.85 14.05
CA PHE A 60 -0.06 10.02 15.17
C PHE A 60 0.40 11.13 16.11
N GLN A 61 1.69 11.17 16.47
CA GLN A 61 2.24 12.20 17.36
C GLN A 61 2.16 13.59 16.76
N GLN A 62 2.22 13.69 15.42
CA GLN A 62 2.11 14.97 14.71
C GLN A 62 0.66 15.36 14.41
N GLY A 63 -0.31 14.55 14.83
CA GLY A 63 -1.72 14.79 14.52
C GLY A 63 -2.06 14.62 13.04
N THR A 64 -1.25 13.86 12.30
CA THR A 64 -1.41 13.67 10.85
C THR A 64 -1.95 12.29 10.58
N THR A 65 -3.01 12.20 9.75
CA THR A 65 -3.51 10.94 9.21
C THR A 65 -3.10 10.84 7.75
N LYS A 66 -2.23 9.90 7.44
CA LYS A 66 -1.84 9.61 6.06
C LYS A 66 -2.22 8.19 5.70
N TYR A 67 -3.04 8.06 4.66
CA TYR A 67 -3.57 6.77 4.19
C TYR A 67 -2.65 6.09 3.18
N ALA A 68 -1.70 6.83 2.58
CA ALA A 68 -0.66 6.28 1.74
C ALA A 68 0.65 7.02 2.00
N GLY A 69 1.77 6.31 2.08
CA GLY A 69 3.05 6.94 2.38
C GLY A 69 4.23 5.97 2.31
N LEU A 70 5.43 6.52 2.35
CA LEU A 70 6.67 5.76 2.32
C LEU A 70 6.86 5.00 3.64
N ILE A 71 7.17 3.70 3.53
CA ILE A 71 7.62 2.91 4.67
C ILE A 71 9.15 2.99 4.79
N GLY A 72 9.86 2.75 3.72
CA GLY A 72 11.31 2.75 3.69
C GLY A 72 11.85 2.26 2.36
N LYS A 73 13.16 2.07 2.30
CA LYS A 73 13.86 1.56 1.13
C LYS A 73 14.47 0.20 1.47
N TYR A 74 14.34 -0.75 0.56
CA TYR A 74 14.65 -2.14 0.82
C TYR A 74 15.49 -2.74 -0.29
N SER A 75 16.22 -3.82 0.03
CA SER A 75 17.22 -4.47 -0.78
C SER A 75 18.49 -3.63 -0.94
N VAL A 76 19.51 -4.23 -1.55
CA VAL A 76 20.79 -3.53 -1.81
C VAL A 76 20.63 -2.38 -2.83
N HIS A 77 19.51 -2.37 -3.56
CA HIS A 77 19.21 -1.33 -4.56
C HIS A 77 18.33 -0.20 -4.03
N GLU A 78 18.06 -0.19 -2.73
CA GLU A 78 17.29 0.89 -2.08
C GLU A 78 15.93 1.14 -2.73
N ILE A 79 15.14 0.08 -2.95
CA ILE A 79 13.83 0.16 -3.59
C ILE A 79 12.79 0.68 -2.61
N PRO A 80 12.08 1.79 -2.94
CA PRO A 80 11.06 2.33 -2.04
C PRO A 80 9.82 1.43 -2.00
N ILE A 81 9.40 1.10 -0.78
CA ILE A 81 8.13 0.43 -0.52
C ILE A 81 7.22 1.40 0.21
N TRP A 82 6.02 1.58 -0.33
CA TRP A 82 4.99 2.46 0.22
C TRP A 82 3.81 1.64 0.72
N TYR A 83 3.11 2.14 1.73
CA TYR A 83 1.85 1.57 2.17
C TYR A 83 0.66 2.28 1.49
N PHE A 84 -0.42 1.53 1.33
CA PHE A 84 -1.70 2.00 0.82
C PHE A 84 -2.77 1.36 1.70
N MET A 85 -3.41 2.15 2.56
CA MET A 85 -4.40 1.61 3.49
C MET A 85 -5.70 1.26 2.78
N VAL A 86 -6.26 0.10 3.13
CA VAL A 86 -7.53 -0.38 2.58
C VAL A 86 -8.56 -0.65 3.67
N LYS A 87 -8.13 -0.71 4.93
CA LYS A 87 -9.00 -1.00 6.08
C LYS A 87 -8.44 -0.40 7.34
N SER A 88 -9.28 -0.29 8.39
CA SER A 88 -8.90 0.26 9.69
C SER A 88 -8.37 -0.79 10.66
N HIS A 89 -8.67 -2.07 10.41
CA HIS A 89 -8.26 -3.19 11.27
C HIS A 89 -8.04 -4.44 10.42
N TRP A 90 -7.05 -5.27 10.79
CA TRP A 90 -6.70 -6.46 10.00
C TRP A 90 -7.84 -7.49 9.90
N ALA A 91 -8.75 -7.53 10.88
CA ALA A 91 -9.90 -8.44 10.88
C ALA A 91 -11.10 -7.94 10.09
N ASN A 92 -11.13 -6.66 9.70
CA ASN A 92 -12.25 -6.05 9.00
C ASN A 92 -12.16 -6.28 7.49
N HIS A 93 -13.31 -6.16 6.81
CA HIS A 93 -13.32 -6.00 5.37
C HIS A 93 -12.67 -4.66 4.98
N ALA A 94 -12.20 -4.56 3.75
CA ALA A 94 -11.72 -3.30 3.21
C ALA A 94 -12.88 -2.29 3.12
N ASP A 95 -12.53 -1.01 3.11
CA ASP A 95 -13.47 0.10 3.18
C ASP A 95 -13.22 1.04 2.00
N LEU A 96 -14.25 1.26 1.18
CA LEU A 96 -14.16 2.13 0.00
C LEU A 96 -13.78 3.57 0.38
N TYR A 97 -14.23 4.07 1.52
CA TYR A 97 -13.84 5.39 1.99
C TYR A 97 -12.34 5.46 2.25
N ILE A 98 -11.77 4.45 2.93
CA ILE A 98 -10.33 4.40 3.21
C ILE A 98 -9.55 4.29 1.92
N ILE A 99 -9.99 3.48 0.97
CA ILE A 99 -9.36 3.36 -0.35
C ILE A 99 -9.38 4.71 -1.07
N SER A 100 -10.50 5.43 -1.05
CA SER A 100 -10.59 6.75 -1.70
C SER A 100 -9.66 7.78 -1.04
N GLU A 101 -9.52 7.75 0.28
CA GLU A 101 -8.56 8.62 0.97
C GLU A 101 -7.10 8.26 0.64
N SER A 102 -6.81 6.97 0.50
CA SER A 102 -5.47 6.50 0.08
C SER A 102 -5.15 6.94 -1.34
N ILE A 103 -6.13 6.94 -2.24
CA ILE A 103 -5.98 7.44 -3.60
C ILE A 103 -5.66 8.95 -3.60
N LYS A 104 -6.34 9.74 -2.76
CA LYS A 104 -6.07 11.17 -2.62
C LYS A 104 -4.65 11.42 -2.13
N ASP A 105 -4.22 10.70 -1.09
CA ASP A 105 -2.87 10.87 -0.53
C ASP A 105 -1.81 10.48 -1.55
N LEU A 106 -2.03 9.41 -2.30
CA LEU A 106 -1.13 9.00 -3.38
C LEU A 106 -1.02 10.09 -4.45
N ALA A 107 -2.15 10.63 -4.90
CA ALA A 107 -2.18 11.64 -5.94
C ALA A 107 -1.54 12.96 -5.50
N GLU A 108 -1.70 13.34 -4.24
CA GLU A 108 -1.11 14.56 -3.68
C GLU A 108 0.40 14.44 -3.45
N THR A 109 0.86 13.25 -3.09
CA THR A 109 2.27 13.03 -2.71
C THR A 109 3.13 12.65 -3.91
N LEU A 110 2.60 11.88 -4.86
CA LEU A 110 3.34 11.34 -6.00
C LEU A 110 2.83 11.95 -7.30
N LYS A 111 3.11 13.24 -7.49
CA LYS A 111 2.61 14.02 -8.63
C LYS A 111 3.42 13.85 -9.91
N ASN A 112 4.65 13.32 -9.83
CA ASN A 112 5.50 13.20 -11.00
C ASN A 112 5.04 12.03 -11.89
N PRO A 113 4.53 12.31 -13.12
CA PRO A 113 4.03 11.26 -14.00
C PRO A 113 5.13 10.36 -14.56
N GLN A 114 6.41 10.72 -14.40
CA GLN A 114 7.54 9.92 -14.85
C GLN A 114 7.89 8.79 -13.87
N VAL A 115 7.38 8.86 -12.65
CA VAL A 115 7.64 7.83 -11.63
C VAL A 115 6.64 6.70 -11.80
N ARG A 116 7.15 5.49 -12.05
CA ARG A 116 6.30 4.30 -12.08
C ARG A 116 5.90 3.87 -10.68
N ILE A 117 4.64 3.53 -10.51
CA ILE A 117 4.08 3.02 -9.26
C ILE A 117 3.38 1.71 -9.54
N ASP A 118 3.72 0.66 -8.78
CA ASP A 118 3.06 -0.63 -8.84
C ASP A 118 2.30 -0.86 -7.54
N LEU A 119 1.01 -1.15 -7.64
CA LEU A 119 0.10 -1.36 -6.50
C LEU A 119 -0.73 -2.60 -6.78
N ASN A 120 -0.85 -3.50 -5.80
CA ASN A 120 -1.80 -4.60 -5.91
C ASN A 120 -3.24 -4.09 -5.85
N PHE A 121 -4.15 -4.74 -6.56
CA PHE A 121 -5.55 -4.31 -6.64
C PHE A 121 -6.12 -4.20 -5.22
N PRO A 122 -6.51 -2.98 -4.79
CA PRO A 122 -6.85 -2.76 -3.38
C PRO A 122 -8.25 -3.27 -3.03
N GLY A 123 -8.35 -3.88 -1.86
CA GLY A 123 -9.63 -4.18 -1.22
C GLY A 123 -10.34 -5.45 -1.68
N ILE A 124 -9.85 -6.15 -2.70
CA ILE A 124 -10.39 -7.44 -3.15
C ILE A 124 -9.65 -8.61 -2.46
N GLY A 125 -10.10 -9.83 -2.66
CA GLY A 125 -9.50 -10.98 -1.99
C GLY A 125 -9.76 -10.94 -0.49
N ASN A 126 -8.74 -10.79 0.33
CA ASN A 126 -8.87 -10.72 1.79
C ASN A 126 -9.69 -9.52 2.26
N GLY A 127 -9.77 -8.46 1.49
CA GLY A 127 -10.60 -7.28 1.79
C GLY A 127 -12.08 -7.48 1.54
N LYS A 128 -12.45 -8.51 0.77
CA LYS A 128 -13.84 -8.92 0.50
C LYS A 128 -14.67 -7.92 -0.31
N LEU A 129 -14.10 -6.86 -0.84
CA LEU A 129 -14.80 -5.97 -1.76
C LEU A 129 -14.88 -6.62 -3.15
N LYS A 130 -15.88 -6.22 -3.91
CA LYS A 130 -16.02 -6.66 -5.30
C LYS A 130 -15.20 -5.76 -6.22
N ARG A 131 -14.62 -6.36 -7.25
CA ARG A 131 -13.81 -5.65 -8.23
C ARG A 131 -14.55 -4.46 -8.84
N GLU A 132 -15.82 -4.62 -9.17
CA GLU A 132 -16.65 -3.58 -9.76
C GLU A 132 -16.96 -2.41 -8.81
N GLU A 133 -16.79 -2.59 -7.50
CA GLU A 133 -16.93 -1.51 -6.53
C GLU A 133 -15.68 -0.62 -6.48
N VAL A 134 -14.51 -1.22 -6.65
CA VAL A 134 -13.21 -0.56 -6.49
C VAL A 134 -12.70 0.04 -7.81
N LEU A 135 -12.92 -0.65 -8.92
CA LEU A 135 -12.38 -0.27 -10.22
C LEU A 135 -12.69 1.18 -10.62
N PRO A 136 -13.92 1.71 -10.43
CA PRO A 136 -14.20 3.11 -10.79
C PRO A 136 -13.33 4.12 -10.04
N LEU A 137 -12.94 3.83 -8.80
CA LEU A 137 -12.03 4.69 -8.03
C LEU A 137 -10.63 4.71 -8.63
N LEU A 138 -10.16 3.55 -9.12
CA LEU A 138 -8.83 3.41 -9.70
C LEU A 138 -8.71 4.02 -11.10
N GLU A 139 -9.81 4.05 -11.84
CA GLU A 139 -9.83 4.58 -13.22
C GLU A 139 -9.49 6.06 -13.30
N GLN A 140 -9.56 6.78 -12.18
CA GLN A 140 -9.18 8.18 -12.09
C GLN A 140 -7.66 8.38 -12.04
N LEU A 141 -6.89 7.32 -11.80
CA LEU A 141 -5.44 7.40 -11.64
C LEU A 141 -4.73 7.46 -13.00
N PRO A 142 -3.61 8.20 -13.09
CA PRO A 142 -2.85 8.31 -14.34
C PRO A 142 -2.12 7.00 -14.69
N ASP A 143 -1.62 6.92 -15.94
CA ASP A 143 -1.08 5.69 -16.51
C ASP A 143 0.31 5.29 -16.00
N ASN A 144 0.95 6.14 -15.20
CA ASN A 144 2.17 5.74 -14.50
C ASN A 144 1.88 4.80 -13.32
N ILE A 145 0.60 4.61 -12.98
CA ILE A 145 0.18 3.70 -11.91
C ILE A 145 -0.32 2.40 -12.52
N HIS A 146 0.36 1.31 -12.16
CA HIS A 146 0.07 -0.05 -12.59
C HIS A 146 -0.60 -0.80 -11.46
N ILE A 147 -1.80 -1.33 -11.72
CA ILE A 147 -2.62 -2.06 -10.75
C ILE A 147 -2.56 -3.55 -11.08
N TRP A 148 -2.07 -4.33 -10.14
CA TRP A 148 -1.84 -5.77 -10.30
C TRP A 148 -2.98 -6.59 -9.71
N GLU A 149 -3.50 -7.50 -10.51
CA GLU A 149 -4.56 -8.43 -10.08
C GLU A 149 -4.22 -9.90 -10.33
#